data_a999cbb8b231a7a62ab26365e26551fe
#
_entry.id   a999cbb8b231a7a62ab26365e26551fe
#
_cell.length_a   1.000
_cell.length_b   1.000
_cell.length_c   1.000
_cell.angle_alpha   90.00
_cell.angle_beta   90.00
_cell.angle_gamma   90.00
#
_symmetry.space_group_name_H-M   'P 1'
#
loop_
_entity.id
_entity.type
_entity.pdbx_description
1 polymer ?
#
loop_
_entity_poly.entity_id
_entity_poly.type
_entity_poly.pdbx_seq_one_letter_code
_entity_poly.pdbx_strand_id
1 'polypeptide(L)'
;MTKAETYEQAWRLGFKGDFSQVDNLYHPEYSTIDHTTGIKSNLNDDKVVVSTLSDSIVLGAYEVVSESKENLTIKVYSRFKNYEIYRCTTTQVTFRDGKIITQKTDGRELDYDPNEGKDWNWEDYE
;
A
#
# COMPACT_ATOMS: atom_id res chain seq x y z
N MET A 1 -16.49 6.03 -5.46
CA MET A 1 -15.48 5.18 -4.80
C MET A 1 -15.10 5.77 -3.45
N THR A 2 -14.86 4.92 -2.47
CA THR A 2 -14.33 5.36 -1.18
C THR A 2 -12.86 5.75 -1.31
N LYS A 3 -12.32 6.43 -0.29
CA LYS A 3 -10.87 6.74 -0.23
C LYS A 3 -10.03 5.46 -0.30
N ALA A 4 -10.48 4.42 0.42
CA ALA A 4 -9.78 3.14 0.44
C ALA A 4 -9.76 2.49 -0.94
N GLU A 5 -10.88 2.48 -1.64
CA GLU A 5 -10.97 1.92 -2.99
C GLU A 5 -10.09 2.69 -3.98
N THR A 6 -10.09 4.02 -3.88
CA THR A 6 -9.25 4.87 -4.74
C THR A 6 -7.76 4.61 -4.47
N TYR A 7 -7.39 4.50 -3.20
CA TYR A 7 -6.01 4.19 -2.80
C TYR A 7 -5.56 2.83 -3.32
N GLU A 8 -6.39 1.81 -3.11
CA GLU A 8 -6.09 0.45 -3.57
C GLU A 8 -5.92 0.40 -5.09
N GLN A 9 -6.86 0.96 -5.84
CA GLN A 9 -6.82 0.96 -7.29
C GLN A 9 -5.58 1.67 -7.82
N ALA A 10 -5.25 2.83 -7.26
CA ALA A 10 -4.08 3.61 -7.68
C ALA A 10 -2.79 2.80 -7.54
N TRP A 11 -2.58 2.16 -6.39
CA TRP A 11 -1.35 1.41 -6.14
C TRP A 11 -1.32 0.05 -6.85
N ARG A 12 -2.46 -0.60 -7.06
CA ARG A 12 -2.48 -1.81 -7.89
C ARG A 12 -2.05 -1.52 -9.32
N LEU A 13 -2.49 -0.40 -9.87
CA LEU A 13 -2.04 0.05 -11.20
C LEU A 13 -0.56 0.43 -11.16
N GLY A 14 -0.11 1.07 -10.09
CA GLY A 14 1.31 1.41 -9.90
C GLY A 14 2.21 0.18 -9.92
N PHE A 15 1.77 -0.91 -9.28
CA PHE A 15 2.50 -2.18 -9.31
C PHE A 15 2.56 -2.79 -10.71
N LYS A 16 1.69 -2.38 -11.61
CA LYS A 16 1.71 -2.80 -13.03
C LYS A 16 2.45 -1.80 -13.92
N GLY A 17 3.03 -0.76 -13.33
CA GLY A 17 3.79 0.26 -14.05
C GLY A 17 3.02 1.50 -14.44
N ASP A 18 1.73 1.60 -14.07
CA ASP A 18 0.91 2.78 -14.37
C ASP A 18 0.69 3.61 -13.10
N PHE A 19 1.40 4.72 -13.01
CA PHE A 19 1.33 5.64 -11.86
C PHE A 19 0.40 6.82 -12.07
N SER A 20 -0.39 6.84 -13.15
CA SER A 20 -1.25 8.00 -13.46
C SER A 20 -2.25 8.31 -12.34
N GLN A 21 -2.86 7.29 -11.74
CA GLN A 21 -3.77 7.50 -10.62
C GLN A 21 -3.06 7.85 -9.33
N VAL A 22 -1.87 7.28 -9.10
CA VAL A 22 -1.03 7.64 -7.97
C VAL A 22 -0.68 9.14 -8.04
N ASP A 23 -0.26 9.61 -9.21
CA ASP A 23 0.09 11.02 -9.40
C ASP A 23 -1.07 11.97 -9.09
N ASN A 24 -2.29 11.56 -9.41
CA ASN A 24 -3.48 12.37 -9.14
C ASN A 24 -3.92 12.33 -7.68
N LEU A 25 -3.51 11.32 -6.93
CA LEU A 25 -3.96 11.07 -5.56
C LEU A 25 -3.14 11.84 -4.54
N TYR A 26 -1.88 12.14 -4.85
CA TYR A 26 -0.93 12.70 -3.89
C TYR A 26 -0.77 14.22 -4.05
N HIS A 27 -0.70 14.90 -2.90
CA HIS A 27 -0.47 16.35 -2.84
C HIS A 27 0.98 16.66 -3.27
N PRO A 28 1.24 17.81 -3.93
CA PRO A 28 2.62 18.19 -4.30
C PRO A 28 3.60 18.26 -3.13
N GLU A 29 3.11 18.53 -1.93
CA GLU A 29 3.92 18.62 -0.72
C GLU A 29 3.96 17.33 0.09
N TYR A 30 3.53 16.21 -0.49
CA TYR A 30 3.49 14.92 0.19
C TYR A 30 4.85 14.46 0.69
N SER A 31 4.86 13.89 1.90
CA SER A 31 6.01 13.15 2.45
C SER A 31 5.54 11.96 3.26
N THR A 32 6.39 10.93 3.34
CA THR A 32 6.10 9.71 4.09
C THR A 32 7.22 9.44 5.09
N ILE A 33 6.90 8.73 6.16
CA ILE A 33 7.86 8.25 7.14
C ILE A 33 7.65 6.74 7.31
N ASP A 34 8.72 5.97 7.14
CA ASP A 34 8.72 4.54 7.46
C ASP A 34 8.96 4.39 8.96
N HIS A 35 7.98 3.89 9.67
CA HIS A 35 8.05 3.73 11.13
C HIS A 35 9.06 2.66 11.57
N THR A 36 9.34 1.71 10.73
CA THR A 36 10.32 0.65 11.04
C THR A 36 11.75 1.18 11.00
N THR A 37 12.05 2.04 10.01
CA THR A 37 13.40 2.55 9.79
C THR A 37 13.59 4.01 10.19
N GLY A 38 12.50 4.77 10.34
CA GLY A 38 12.53 6.21 10.58
C GLY A 38 12.90 7.04 9.36
N ILE A 39 13.03 6.42 8.20
CA ILE A 39 13.44 7.09 6.96
C ILE A 39 12.27 7.87 6.39
N LYS A 40 12.54 9.14 6.05
CA LYS A 40 11.58 10.02 5.38
C LYS A 40 11.82 9.96 3.88
N SER A 41 10.75 9.83 3.11
CA SER A 41 10.86 9.76 1.64
C SER A 41 9.73 10.55 0.97
N ASN A 42 9.86 10.71 -0.34
CA ASN A 42 8.87 11.41 -1.17
C ASN A 42 8.18 10.42 -2.12
N LEU A 43 7.25 10.91 -2.93
CA LEU A 43 6.49 10.05 -3.84
C LEU A 43 7.37 9.35 -4.88
N ASN A 44 8.42 10.02 -5.38
CA ASN A 44 9.35 9.40 -6.32
C ASN A 44 10.08 8.22 -5.70
N ASP A 45 10.47 8.35 -4.43
CA ASP A 45 11.11 7.25 -3.69
C ASP A 45 10.16 6.07 -3.56
N ASP A 46 8.89 6.34 -3.26
CA ASP A 46 7.87 5.29 -3.16
C ASP A 46 7.66 4.57 -4.50
N LYS A 47 7.63 5.33 -5.60
CA LYS A 47 7.52 4.73 -6.95
C LYS A 47 8.71 3.85 -7.29
N VAL A 48 9.92 4.26 -6.92
CA VAL A 48 11.14 3.47 -7.16
C VAL A 48 11.07 2.15 -6.39
N VAL A 49 10.63 2.18 -5.13
CA VAL A 49 10.47 0.97 -4.31
C VAL A 49 9.47 0.03 -4.96
N VAL A 50 8.30 0.55 -5.36
CA VAL A 50 7.26 -0.25 -6.02
C VAL A 50 7.77 -0.86 -7.33
N SER A 51 8.44 -0.07 -8.17
CA SER A 51 8.99 -0.55 -9.43
C SER A 51 10.04 -1.64 -9.24
N THR A 52 10.84 -1.53 -8.19
CA THR A 52 11.87 -2.52 -7.86
C THR A 52 11.25 -3.83 -7.39
N LEU A 53 10.17 -3.77 -6.60
CA LEU A 53 9.57 -4.95 -5.98
C LEU A 53 8.45 -5.59 -6.81
N SER A 54 7.91 -4.88 -7.79
CA SER A 54 6.69 -5.29 -8.50
C SER A 54 6.76 -6.67 -9.14
N ASP A 55 7.95 -7.08 -9.62
CA ASP A 55 8.13 -8.39 -10.23
C ASP A 55 8.34 -9.50 -9.21
N SER A 56 8.60 -9.16 -7.96
CA SER A 56 9.00 -10.12 -6.92
C SER A 56 7.88 -10.42 -5.93
N ILE A 57 6.87 -9.57 -5.82
CA ILE A 57 5.83 -9.73 -4.81
C ILE A 57 4.44 -9.72 -5.43
N VAL A 58 3.50 -10.35 -4.72
CA VAL A 58 2.07 -10.31 -5.03
C VAL A 58 1.39 -9.49 -3.94
N LEU A 59 0.62 -8.47 -4.34
CA LEU A 59 -0.24 -7.74 -3.43
C LEU A 59 -1.54 -8.53 -3.26
N GLY A 60 -1.81 -8.96 -2.04
CA GLY A 60 -3.06 -9.64 -1.71
C GLY A 60 -4.18 -8.65 -1.40
N ALA A 61 -5.06 -9.04 -0.50
CA ALA A 61 -6.21 -8.22 -0.13
C ALA A 61 -5.79 -6.96 0.63
N TYR A 62 -6.55 -5.89 0.41
CA TYR A 62 -6.52 -4.69 1.23
C TYR A 62 -7.68 -4.76 2.24
N GLU A 63 -7.43 -4.31 3.45
CA GLU A 63 -8.46 -4.23 4.50
C GLU A 63 -8.47 -2.83 5.10
N VAL A 64 -9.64 -2.20 5.14
CA VAL A 64 -9.81 -0.90 5.78
C VAL A 64 -9.85 -1.09 7.29
N VAL A 65 -8.98 -0.40 8.00
CA VAL A 65 -8.98 -0.39 9.48
C VAL A 65 -9.87 0.76 9.97
N SER A 66 -9.69 1.95 9.40
CA SER A 66 -10.53 3.11 9.72
C SER A 66 -10.50 4.09 8.56
N GLU A 67 -11.59 4.83 8.39
CA GLU A 67 -11.71 5.84 7.34
C GLU A 67 -12.54 6.99 7.86
N SER A 68 -12.05 8.22 7.66
CA SER A 68 -12.78 9.45 7.97
C SER A 68 -12.54 10.46 6.86
N LYS A 69 -13.07 11.68 7.02
CA LYS A 69 -12.94 12.72 6.00
C LYS A 69 -11.48 13.02 5.64
N GLU A 70 -10.59 13.03 6.63
CA GLU A 70 -9.21 13.46 6.44
C GLU A 70 -8.18 12.35 6.70
N ASN A 71 -8.62 11.16 7.10
CA ASN A 71 -7.73 10.07 7.48
C ASN A 71 -8.19 8.74 6.92
N LEU A 72 -7.20 7.90 6.59
CA LEU A 72 -7.44 6.52 6.18
C LEU A 72 -6.35 5.65 6.79
N THR A 73 -6.74 4.57 7.46
CA THR A 73 -5.82 3.52 7.89
C THR A 73 -6.19 2.25 7.15
N ILE A 74 -5.26 1.69 6.41
CA ILE A 74 -5.50 0.55 5.53
C ILE A 74 -4.35 -0.44 5.66
N LYS A 75 -4.67 -1.74 5.61
CA LYS A 75 -3.67 -2.81 5.59
C LYS A 75 -3.67 -3.48 4.23
N VAL A 76 -2.50 -3.94 3.79
CA VAL A 76 -2.37 -4.79 2.63
C VAL A 76 -1.50 -6.00 2.99
N TYR A 77 -1.94 -7.17 2.54
CA TYR A 77 -1.16 -8.39 2.68
C TYR A 77 -0.36 -8.61 1.41
N SER A 78 0.86 -9.09 1.56
CA SER A 78 1.73 -9.37 0.41
C SER A 78 2.56 -10.61 0.67
N ARG A 79 3.04 -11.23 -0.43
CA ARG A 79 3.98 -12.36 -0.36
C ARG A 79 4.99 -12.25 -1.48
N PHE A 80 6.16 -12.87 -1.29
CA PHE A 80 7.12 -13.05 -2.38
C PHE A 80 6.68 -14.20 -3.28
N LYS A 81 6.81 -14.02 -4.60
CA LYS A 81 6.27 -14.96 -5.60
C LYS A 81 6.78 -16.38 -5.47
N ASN A 82 8.04 -16.55 -5.12
CA ASN A 82 8.69 -17.86 -5.10
C ASN A 82 9.03 -18.36 -3.69
N TYR A 83 8.47 -17.69 -2.66
CA TYR A 83 8.79 -18.01 -1.27
C TYR A 83 7.52 -17.91 -0.43
N GLU A 84 7.48 -18.69 0.64
CA GLU A 84 6.40 -18.59 1.65
C GLU A 84 6.76 -17.50 2.67
N ILE A 85 7.03 -16.29 2.18
CA ILE A 85 7.32 -15.13 3.01
C ILE A 85 6.13 -14.17 2.88
N TYR A 86 5.43 -13.99 3.99
CA TYR A 86 4.21 -13.20 4.05
C TYR A 86 4.41 -11.96 4.88
N ARG A 87 3.81 -10.85 4.46
CA ARG A 87 3.91 -9.56 5.14
C ARG A 87 2.55 -8.90 5.25
N CYS A 88 2.41 -8.08 6.31
CA CYS A 88 1.27 -7.18 6.45
C CYS A 88 1.83 -5.77 6.59
N THR A 89 1.39 -4.87 5.71
CA THR A 89 1.79 -3.47 5.75
C THR A 89 0.58 -2.62 6.13
N THR A 90 0.70 -1.89 7.23
CA THR A 90 -0.34 -0.97 7.69
C THR A 90 0.08 0.44 7.33
N THR A 91 -0.79 1.17 6.65
CA THR A 91 -0.53 2.52 6.19
C THR A 91 -1.57 3.47 6.77
N GLN A 92 -1.10 4.56 7.39
CA GLN A 92 -1.93 5.65 7.88
C GLN A 92 -1.74 6.84 6.96
N VAL A 93 -2.83 7.28 6.35
CA VAL A 93 -2.81 8.32 5.31
C VAL A 93 -3.63 9.51 5.79
N THR A 94 -3.08 10.71 5.63
CA THR A 94 -3.78 11.96 5.92
C THR A 94 -4.01 12.71 4.61
N PHE A 95 -5.23 13.25 4.46
CA PHE A 95 -5.64 14.00 3.27
C PHE A 95 -5.70 15.50 3.56
N ARG A 96 -5.32 16.29 2.56
CA ARG A 96 -5.45 17.74 2.56
C ARG A 96 -5.92 18.15 1.16
N ASP A 97 -7.00 18.93 1.10
CA ASP A 97 -7.60 19.36 -0.17
C ASP A 97 -7.92 18.18 -1.09
N GLY A 98 -8.36 17.06 -0.50
CA GLY A 98 -8.72 15.85 -1.22
C GLY A 98 -7.56 15.01 -1.71
N LYS A 99 -6.32 15.37 -1.35
CA LYS A 99 -5.11 14.65 -1.77
C LYS A 99 -4.28 14.22 -0.56
N ILE A 100 -3.51 13.16 -0.74
CA ILE A 100 -2.68 12.61 0.34
C ILE A 100 -1.52 13.55 0.62
N ILE A 101 -1.41 14.03 1.87
CA ILE A 101 -0.35 14.94 2.29
C ILE A 101 0.69 14.26 3.17
N THR A 102 0.29 13.28 3.99
CA THR A 102 1.24 12.48 4.78
C THR A 102 0.87 11.01 4.74
N GLN A 103 1.87 10.17 4.92
CA GLN A 103 1.69 8.73 4.97
C GLN A 103 2.70 8.14 5.94
N LYS A 104 2.23 7.25 6.81
CA LYS A 104 3.09 6.50 7.73
C LYS A 104 2.88 5.02 7.45
N THR A 105 3.97 4.30 7.27
CA THR A 105 3.93 2.89 6.91
C THR A 105 4.63 2.05 7.98
N ASP A 106 3.98 0.97 8.40
CA ASP A 106 4.51 -0.02 9.33
C ASP A 106 4.36 -1.39 8.69
N GLY A 107 5.48 -1.98 8.28
CA GLY A 107 5.49 -3.32 7.68
C GLY A 107 6.02 -4.35 8.66
N ARG A 108 5.39 -5.53 8.71
CA ARG A 108 5.87 -6.63 9.52
C ARG A 108 5.75 -7.95 8.78
N GLU A 109 6.71 -8.83 9.01
CA GLU A 109 6.67 -10.19 8.49
C GLU A 109 5.72 -11.03 9.34
N LEU A 110 4.95 -11.90 8.65
CA LEU A 110 4.03 -12.82 9.31
C LEU A 110 4.60 -14.23 9.32
N ASP A 111 4.33 -14.97 10.38
CA ASP A 111 4.74 -16.37 10.51
C ASP A 111 3.65 -17.34 10.06
N TYR A 112 2.64 -16.84 9.34
CA TYR A 112 1.51 -17.62 8.83
C TYR A 112 1.06 -17.04 7.49
N ASP A 113 0.32 -17.83 6.71
CA ASP A 113 -0.29 -17.38 5.46
C ASP A 113 -1.57 -16.58 5.79
N PRO A 114 -1.61 -15.27 5.50
CA PRO A 114 -2.75 -14.43 5.88
C PRO A 114 -4.05 -14.76 5.14
N ASN A 115 -4.03 -15.58 4.07
CA ASN A 115 -5.27 -15.96 3.42
C ASN A 115 -5.95 -17.16 4.07
N GLU A 116 -5.31 -17.83 5.01
CA GLU A 116 -5.93 -18.94 5.74
C GLU A 116 -7.16 -18.47 6.51
N GLY A 117 -8.30 -19.13 6.29
CA GLY A 117 -9.55 -18.77 6.94
C GLY A 117 -10.21 -17.50 6.39
N LYS A 118 -9.70 -16.96 5.30
CA LYS A 118 -10.25 -15.78 4.61
C LYS A 118 -10.96 -16.21 3.32
N ASP A 119 -11.73 -15.30 2.75
CA ASP A 119 -12.52 -15.52 1.54
C ASP A 119 -11.81 -15.07 0.26
N TRP A 120 -10.52 -14.80 0.31
CA TRP A 120 -9.71 -14.41 -0.84
C TRP A 120 -8.52 -15.35 -1.01
N ASN A 121 -7.98 -15.44 -2.24
CA ASN A 121 -6.83 -16.28 -2.56
C ASN A 121 -5.77 -15.46 -3.28
N TRP A 122 -4.51 -15.88 -3.12
CA TRP A 122 -3.39 -15.21 -3.80
C TRP A 122 -3.53 -15.23 -5.31
N GLU A 123 -4.10 -16.32 -5.87
CA GLU A 123 -4.31 -16.43 -7.31
C GLU A 123 -5.22 -15.33 -7.88
N ASP A 124 -6.11 -14.77 -7.06
CA ASP A 124 -7.01 -13.70 -7.48
C ASP A 124 -6.23 -12.40 -7.77
N TYR A 125 -5.00 -12.29 -7.29
CA TYR A 125 -4.18 -11.08 -7.38
C TYR A 125 -2.89 -11.26 -8.18
N GLU A 126 -2.66 -12.45 -8.70
CA GLU A 126 -1.48 -12.75 -9.52
C GLU A 126 -1.61 -12.29 -10.96
#